data_d2fde570f3ac3c9ead963d0bf7fede99
#
_entry.id   d2fde570f3ac3c9ead963d0bf7fede99
#
_cell.length_a   1.000
_cell.length_b   1.000
_cell.length_c   1.000
_cell.angle_alpha   90.00
_cell.angle_beta   90.00
_cell.angle_gamma   90.00
#
_symmetry.space_group_name_H-M   'P 1'
#
loop_
_entity.id
_entity.type
_entity.pdbx_description
1 polymer ?
#
loop_
_entity_poly.entity_id
_entity_poly.type
_entity_poly.pdbx_seq_one_letter_code
_entity_poly.pdbx_strand_id
1 'polypeptide(L)'
;RQVQYKFPFTVVYPDSSISIVSEDGTCSIRTKKRSFSDNTLSWIVPVHKYPKIIGGKLLSRVYQVQPFQKPIVEPIQVAIRYAKKLDKRNKHLYYYDKKEGWTYIKTKDNKERRVIIGEMNHLDAIAVIEDTNPPILLNSYPGRNGRYAQLSLEHFKISIDDQLSGFDPVPSSFELQLNGEKIIYAFQPKLKSLSYTLEEPLSIGNHLLSIKATDQAGNTLEKEIKFEVY
;
A
#
# COMPACT_ATOMS: atom_id res chain seq x y z
N ARG A 1 3.63 10.83 -44.16
CA ARG A 1 4.59 11.43 -43.22
C ARG A 1 5.14 10.34 -42.34
N GLN A 2 6.43 10.04 -42.46
CA GLN A 2 7.12 9.10 -41.55
C GLN A 2 7.44 9.89 -40.26
N VAL A 3 6.89 9.45 -39.12
CA VAL A 3 7.18 10.06 -37.82
C VAL A 3 8.27 9.22 -37.17
N GLN A 4 9.45 9.78 -37.00
CA GLN A 4 10.56 9.15 -36.31
C GLN A 4 10.50 9.51 -34.82
N TYR A 5 10.33 8.51 -33.95
CA TYR A 5 10.46 8.68 -32.51
C TYR A 5 11.87 8.25 -32.08
N LYS A 6 12.58 9.13 -31.38
CA LYS A 6 13.84 8.77 -30.69
C LYS A 6 13.52 8.65 -29.20
N PHE A 7 13.81 7.52 -28.61
CA PHE A 7 13.74 7.33 -27.16
C PHE A 7 15.03 6.69 -26.65
N PRO A 8 15.52 7.09 -25.45
CA PRO A 8 16.70 6.50 -24.87
C PRO A 8 16.38 5.07 -24.38
N PHE A 9 17.22 4.13 -24.74
CA PHE A 9 17.19 2.77 -24.22
C PHE A 9 18.57 2.35 -23.74
N THR A 10 18.60 1.38 -22.84
CA THR A 10 19.83 0.84 -22.28
C THR A 10 19.81 -0.68 -22.36
N VAL A 11 20.91 -1.29 -22.77
CA VAL A 11 21.08 -2.74 -22.68
C VAL A 11 21.52 -3.08 -21.26
N VAL A 12 20.76 -3.90 -20.57
CA VAL A 12 21.08 -4.41 -19.23
C VAL A 12 21.59 -5.83 -19.37
N TYR A 13 22.81 -6.06 -18.93
CA TYR A 13 23.40 -7.39 -18.87
C TYR A 13 23.15 -8.04 -17.50
N PRO A 14 22.98 -9.37 -17.42
CA PRO A 14 22.68 -10.06 -16.16
C PRO A 14 23.72 -9.85 -15.04
N ASP A 15 24.96 -9.65 -15.38
CA ASP A 15 26.08 -9.44 -14.46
C ASP A 15 26.34 -7.98 -14.11
N SER A 16 25.55 -7.06 -14.66
CA SER A 16 25.73 -5.61 -14.50
C SER A 16 24.70 -5.00 -13.54
N SER A 17 25.07 -3.84 -12.97
CA SER A 17 24.16 -2.95 -12.24
C SER A 17 24.16 -1.61 -12.94
N ILE A 18 23.01 -1.25 -13.53
CA ILE A 18 22.89 -0.09 -14.43
C ILE A 18 21.72 0.78 -13.96
N SER A 19 21.85 2.09 -14.14
CA SER A 19 20.76 3.05 -13.96
C SER A 19 20.16 3.43 -15.31
N ILE A 20 18.85 3.36 -15.42
CA ILE A 20 18.06 3.77 -16.60
C ILE A 20 17.22 4.95 -16.15
N VAL A 21 17.21 6.02 -16.94
CA VAL A 21 16.53 7.26 -16.60
C VAL A 21 15.51 7.58 -17.69
N SER A 22 14.34 8.07 -17.30
CA SER A 22 13.33 8.58 -18.24
C SER A 22 13.86 9.79 -19.01
N GLU A 23 13.34 10.04 -20.20
CA GLU A 23 13.75 11.17 -21.05
C GLU A 23 13.68 12.52 -20.32
N ASP A 24 12.67 12.72 -19.46
CA ASP A 24 12.49 13.94 -18.66
C ASP A 24 13.35 13.99 -17.37
N GLY A 25 14.19 12.96 -17.12
CA GLY A 25 15.07 12.90 -15.98
C GLY A 25 14.38 12.75 -14.62
N THR A 26 13.07 12.54 -14.60
CA THR A 26 12.27 12.52 -13.35
C THR A 26 12.18 11.11 -12.74
N CYS A 27 12.01 10.08 -13.57
CA CYS A 27 11.96 8.70 -13.12
C CYS A 27 13.25 7.98 -13.45
N SER A 28 13.74 7.15 -12.55
CA SER A 28 14.86 6.26 -12.81
C SER A 28 14.67 4.91 -12.15
N ILE A 29 15.23 3.88 -12.77
CA ILE A 29 15.38 2.57 -12.15
C ILE A 29 16.87 2.23 -12.06
N ARG A 30 17.23 1.47 -11.04
CA ARG A 30 18.55 0.90 -10.89
C ARG A 30 18.44 -0.62 -10.76
N THR A 31 19.05 -1.32 -11.70
CA THR A 31 19.14 -2.78 -11.66
C THR A 31 20.25 -3.23 -10.72
N LYS A 32 20.12 -4.41 -10.16
CA LYS A 32 21.16 -5.17 -9.47
C LYS A 32 21.71 -6.22 -10.44
N LYS A 33 22.85 -6.82 -10.11
CA LYS A 33 23.26 -8.05 -10.79
C LYS A 33 22.13 -9.07 -10.71
N ARG A 34 21.87 -9.76 -11.81
CA ARG A 34 20.80 -10.76 -11.95
C ARG A 34 19.37 -10.21 -11.84
N SER A 35 19.16 -8.89 -11.97
CA SER A 35 17.79 -8.37 -12.09
C SER A 35 17.07 -8.96 -13.29
N PHE A 36 17.77 -9.24 -14.38
CA PHE A 36 17.23 -9.98 -15.53
C PHE A 36 18.05 -11.26 -15.78
N SER A 37 17.38 -12.28 -16.29
CA SER A 37 18.01 -13.58 -16.65
C SER A 37 18.84 -13.54 -17.92
N ASP A 38 18.58 -12.57 -18.79
CA ASP A 38 19.21 -12.40 -20.10
C ASP A 38 19.48 -10.92 -20.43
N ASN A 39 20.20 -10.68 -21.53
CA ASN A 39 20.44 -9.33 -22.04
C ASN A 39 19.09 -8.68 -22.36
N THR A 40 18.77 -7.59 -21.68
CA THR A 40 17.48 -6.93 -21.77
C THR A 40 17.61 -5.49 -22.22
N LEU A 41 16.94 -5.15 -23.31
CA LEU A 41 16.78 -3.77 -23.74
C LEU A 41 15.71 -3.10 -22.88
N SER A 42 16.08 -2.09 -22.10
CA SER A 42 15.16 -1.45 -21.16
C SER A 42 15.15 0.08 -21.29
N TRP A 43 13.98 0.68 -21.07
CA TRP A 43 13.76 2.12 -21.09
C TRP A 43 12.52 2.49 -20.26
N ILE A 44 12.31 3.80 -20.02
CA ILE A 44 11.18 4.31 -19.24
C ILE A 44 10.41 5.31 -20.09
N VAL A 45 9.11 5.10 -20.21
CA VAL A 45 8.20 6.01 -20.94
C VAL A 45 7.13 6.60 -20.03
N PRO A 46 6.72 7.86 -20.24
CA PRO A 46 5.53 8.39 -19.58
C PRO A 46 4.27 7.76 -20.16
N VAL A 47 3.29 7.50 -19.29
CA VAL A 47 2.00 6.92 -19.63
C VAL A 47 0.92 7.99 -19.49
N HIS A 48 0.15 8.25 -20.58
CA HIS A 48 -0.91 9.26 -20.57
C HIS A 48 -2.29 8.69 -20.28
N LYS A 49 -2.49 7.37 -20.51
CA LYS A 49 -3.74 6.67 -20.19
C LYS A 49 -3.46 5.64 -19.12
N TYR A 50 -3.96 5.85 -17.94
CA TYR A 50 -3.79 4.99 -16.77
C TYR A 50 -5.13 4.88 -16.03
N PRO A 51 -5.34 3.78 -15.28
CA PRO A 51 -6.54 3.60 -14.48
C PRO A 51 -6.71 4.69 -13.42
N LYS A 52 -7.97 4.99 -13.11
CA LYS A 52 -8.32 5.99 -12.10
C LYS A 52 -7.72 5.60 -10.75
N ILE A 53 -7.14 6.58 -10.06
CA ILE A 53 -6.71 6.43 -8.66
C ILE A 53 -7.94 6.66 -7.78
N ILE A 54 -8.26 5.68 -6.96
CA ILE A 54 -9.33 5.75 -5.97
C ILE A 54 -8.68 5.94 -4.61
N GLY A 55 -9.17 6.86 -3.80
CA GLY A 55 -8.64 7.09 -2.46
C GLY A 55 -7.40 7.99 -2.38
N GLY A 56 -6.84 8.42 -3.52
CA GLY A 56 -5.61 9.19 -3.50
C GLY A 56 -5.50 10.25 -4.60
N LYS A 57 -4.40 11.00 -4.60
CA LYS A 57 -4.08 12.05 -5.55
C LYS A 57 -2.73 11.79 -6.21
N LEU A 58 -2.71 11.80 -7.55
CA LEU A 58 -1.47 11.69 -8.32
C LEU A 58 -0.59 12.93 -8.11
N LEU A 59 0.68 12.70 -7.76
CA LEU A 59 1.68 13.76 -7.50
C LEU A 59 2.81 13.79 -8.53
N SER A 60 2.96 12.75 -9.37
CA SER A 60 3.94 12.68 -10.45
C SER A 60 3.26 12.35 -11.78
N ARG A 61 4.03 12.28 -12.85
CA ARG A 61 3.63 11.53 -14.05
C ARG A 61 3.57 10.04 -13.70
N VAL A 62 2.79 9.28 -14.48
CA VAL A 62 2.84 7.82 -14.47
C VAL A 62 3.90 7.38 -15.46
N TYR A 63 4.79 6.49 -15.05
CA TYR A 63 5.85 5.93 -15.87
C TYR A 63 5.67 4.43 -16.04
N GLN A 64 5.98 3.93 -17.23
CA GLN A 64 6.01 2.51 -17.53
C GLN A 64 7.45 2.10 -17.81
N VAL A 65 7.96 1.11 -17.09
CA VAL A 65 9.25 0.50 -17.37
C VAL A 65 9.07 -0.56 -18.44
N GLN A 66 9.93 -0.55 -19.43
CA GLN A 66 9.93 -1.49 -20.54
C GLN A 66 11.15 -2.42 -20.49
N PRO A 67 11.00 -3.64 -21.01
CA PRO A 67 9.84 -4.25 -21.64
C PRO A 67 8.79 -4.65 -20.61
N PHE A 68 7.55 -4.29 -20.88
CA PHE A 68 6.42 -4.57 -19.99
C PHE A 68 6.30 -6.09 -19.70
N GLN A 69 6.04 -6.42 -18.44
CA GLN A 69 5.86 -7.80 -17.96
C GLN A 69 7.09 -8.73 -18.09
N LYS A 70 8.28 -8.21 -18.38
CA LYS A 70 9.49 -9.01 -18.30
C LYS A 70 9.70 -9.46 -16.85
N PRO A 71 9.93 -10.76 -16.59
CA PRO A 71 10.22 -11.25 -15.25
C PRO A 71 11.49 -10.62 -14.68
N ILE A 72 11.46 -10.22 -13.43
CA ILE A 72 12.59 -9.74 -12.65
C ILE A 72 13.01 -10.86 -11.69
N VAL A 73 14.28 -11.18 -11.63
CA VAL A 73 14.85 -12.18 -10.71
C VAL A 73 15.23 -11.50 -9.39
N GLU A 74 16.05 -10.45 -9.49
CA GLU A 74 16.42 -9.63 -8.33
C GLU A 74 15.68 -8.28 -8.37
N PRO A 75 15.12 -7.80 -7.26
CA PRO A 75 14.37 -6.54 -7.22
C PRO A 75 15.18 -5.36 -7.76
N ILE A 76 14.50 -4.50 -8.50
CA ILE A 76 15.05 -3.24 -8.99
C ILE A 76 14.67 -2.10 -8.06
N GLN A 77 15.55 -1.11 -7.91
CA GLN A 77 15.23 0.11 -7.20
C GLN A 77 14.60 1.11 -8.18
N VAL A 78 13.50 1.68 -7.75
CA VAL A 78 12.79 2.76 -8.47
C VAL A 78 12.96 4.06 -7.70
N ALA A 79 13.18 5.15 -8.42
CA ALA A 79 13.28 6.48 -7.86
C ALA A 79 12.53 7.50 -8.72
N ILE A 80 11.67 8.30 -8.10
CA ILE A 80 10.95 9.39 -8.77
C ILE A 80 11.23 10.70 -8.05
N ARG A 81 11.68 11.71 -8.79
CA ARG A 81 11.87 13.08 -8.28
C ARG A 81 10.55 13.80 -8.17
N TYR A 82 10.43 14.64 -7.14
CA TYR A 82 9.25 15.48 -6.95
C TYR A 82 9.63 16.97 -6.80
N ALA A 83 8.67 17.84 -7.09
CA ALA A 83 8.87 19.29 -6.99
C ALA A 83 8.86 19.76 -5.53
N LYS A 84 9.60 20.82 -5.21
CA LYS A 84 9.69 21.45 -3.86
C LYS A 84 8.32 21.71 -3.21
N LYS A 85 7.32 22.09 -3.99
CA LYS A 85 5.94 22.31 -3.50
C LYS A 85 5.30 21.07 -2.86
N LEU A 86 5.86 19.88 -3.07
CA LEU A 86 5.38 18.60 -2.54
C LEU A 86 6.16 18.14 -1.30
N ASP A 87 7.12 18.92 -0.79
CA ASP A 87 7.96 18.52 0.36
C ASP A 87 7.16 18.11 1.59
N LYS A 88 6.06 18.82 1.87
CA LYS A 88 5.19 18.59 3.05
C LYS A 88 4.06 17.57 2.78
N ARG A 89 3.92 17.05 1.57
CA ARG A 89 2.89 16.08 1.23
C ARG A 89 3.27 14.68 1.72
N ASN A 90 2.28 13.91 2.15
CA ASN A 90 2.44 12.48 2.38
C ASN A 90 2.44 11.76 1.02
N LYS A 91 3.59 11.25 0.61
CA LYS A 91 3.82 10.78 -0.75
C LYS A 91 4.56 9.47 -0.77
N HIS A 92 4.02 8.53 -1.51
CA HIS A 92 4.55 7.18 -1.63
C HIS A 92 4.60 6.73 -3.09
N LEU A 93 5.40 5.71 -3.38
CA LEU A 93 5.38 5.03 -4.66
C LEU A 93 4.27 4.00 -4.68
N TYR A 94 3.62 3.91 -5.83
CA TYR A 94 2.64 2.90 -6.15
C TYR A 94 2.94 2.34 -7.53
N TYR A 95 2.65 1.06 -7.72
CA TYR A 95 2.58 0.44 -9.03
C TYR A 95 1.15 0.02 -9.34
N TYR A 96 0.85 -0.15 -10.60
CA TYR A 96 -0.47 -0.59 -11.02
C TYR A 96 -0.49 -2.08 -11.33
N ASP A 97 -1.13 -2.86 -10.48
CA ASP A 97 -1.48 -4.26 -10.73
C ASP A 97 -2.84 -4.37 -11.41
N LYS A 98 -2.99 -5.28 -12.39
CA LYS A 98 -4.26 -5.44 -13.12
C LYS A 98 -5.39 -6.01 -12.25
N LYS A 99 -5.08 -6.74 -11.18
CA LYS A 99 -6.06 -7.37 -10.29
C LYS A 99 -6.34 -6.51 -9.06
N GLU A 100 -5.28 -5.99 -8.45
CA GLU A 100 -5.33 -5.27 -7.18
C GLU A 100 -5.49 -3.76 -7.36
N GLY A 101 -5.23 -3.22 -8.55
CA GLY A 101 -5.22 -1.79 -8.81
C GLY A 101 -3.90 -1.12 -8.42
N TRP A 102 -3.96 0.14 -8.00
CA TRP A 102 -2.80 0.85 -7.50
C TRP A 102 -2.37 0.28 -6.15
N THR A 103 -1.18 -0.27 -6.10
CA THR A 103 -0.64 -1.00 -4.96
C THR A 103 0.57 -0.28 -4.38
N TYR A 104 0.61 -0.15 -3.07
CA TYR A 104 1.65 0.53 -2.32
C TYR A 104 3.02 -0.17 -2.47
N ILE A 105 4.07 0.63 -2.59
CA ILE A 105 5.46 0.20 -2.50
C ILE A 105 6.06 0.80 -1.23
N LYS A 106 6.71 0.00 -0.41
CA LYS A 106 7.45 0.50 0.76
C LYS A 106 8.47 1.56 0.34
N THR A 107 8.31 2.75 0.85
CA THR A 107 8.95 3.96 0.31
C THR A 107 9.91 4.60 1.30
N LYS A 108 11.04 5.12 0.78
CA LYS A 108 11.95 6.05 1.48
C LYS A 108 11.88 7.41 0.81
N ASP A 109 11.55 8.45 1.57
CA ASP A 109 11.59 9.84 1.10
C ASP A 109 12.98 10.46 1.41
N ASN A 110 13.79 10.67 0.38
CA ASN A 110 15.01 11.45 0.50
C ASN A 110 14.68 12.93 0.25
N LYS A 111 14.36 13.65 1.32
CA LYS A 111 13.93 15.05 1.28
C LYS A 111 14.99 16.00 0.73
N GLU A 112 16.27 15.75 1.01
CA GLU A 112 17.37 16.59 0.52
C GLU A 112 17.44 16.58 -1.01
N ARG A 113 17.33 15.39 -1.60
CA ARG A 113 17.36 15.19 -3.07
C ARG A 113 15.98 15.30 -3.70
N ARG A 114 14.93 15.37 -2.90
CA ARG A 114 13.52 15.33 -3.33
C ARG A 114 13.22 14.14 -4.23
N VAL A 115 13.58 12.97 -3.73
CA VAL A 115 13.42 11.70 -4.45
C VAL A 115 12.72 10.69 -3.56
N ILE A 116 11.65 10.11 -4.06
CA ILE A 116 10.97 8.96 -3.47
C ILE A 116 11.60 7.69 -4.04
N ILE A 117 11.99 6.78 -3.16
CA ILE A 117 12.72 5.56 -3.53
C ILE A 117 11.98 4.35 -2.99
N GLY A 118 11.83 3.31 -3.80
CA GLY A 118 11.28 2.01 -3.42
C GLY A 118 11.90 0.87 -4.21
N GLU A 119 11.60 -0.37 -3.84
CA GLU A 119 12.01 -1.56 -4.58
C GLU A 119 10.78 -2.26 -5.17
N MET A 120 10.92 -2.79 -6.37
CA MET A 120 9.87 -3.59 -7.03
C MET A 120 10.48 -4.79 -7.76
N ASN A 121 9.69 -5.85 -7.86
CA ASN A 121 10.07 -7.13 -8.46
C ASN A 121 9.32 -7.43 -9.77
N HIS A 122 8.70 -6.43 -10.36
CA HIS A 122 7.99 -6.50 -11.65
C HIS A 122 8.09 -5.16 -12.38
N LEU A 123 7.85 -5.16 -13.70
CA LEU A 123 7.94 -3.97 -14.56
C LEU A 123 6.53 -3.48 -14.92
N ASP A 124 5.88 -2.80 -13.97
CA ASP A 124 4.55 -2.23 -14.17
C ASP A 124 4.59 -0.71 -14.24
N ALA A 125 3.43 -0.11 -14.45
CA ALA A 125 3.28 1.33 -14.37
C ALA A 125 3.45 1.81 -12.93
N ILE A 126 4.24 2.88 -12.74
CA ILE A 126 4.60 3.42 -11.43
C ILE A 126 4.31 4.92 -11.34
N ALA A 127 3.94 5.38 -10.16
CA ALA A 127 3.70 6.79 -9.89
C ALA A 127 3.94 7.13 -8.43
N VAL A 128 4.11 8.42 -8.14
CA VAL A 128 4.00 8.97 -6.78
C VAL A 128 2.56 9.39 -6.56
N ILE A 129 1.94 8.83 -5.54
CA ILE A 129 0.56 9.12 -5.15
C ILE A 129 0.55 9.56 -3.69
N GLU A 130 -0.33 10.50 -3.35
CA GLU A 130 -0.67 10.90 -2.00
C GLU A 130 -1.94 10.17 -1.59
N ASP A 131 -1.84 9.41 -0.52
CA ASP A 131 -2.98 8.81 0.17
C ASP A 131 -3.27 9.63 1.43
N THR A 132 -4.46 10.17 1.52
CA THR A 132 -4.91 10.97 2.68
C THR A 132 -6.18 10.38 3.31
N ASN A 133 -6.66 9.26 2.79
CA ASN A 133 -7.87 8.62 3.27
C ASN A 133 -7.53 7.59 4.34
N PRO A 134 -8.08 7.72 5.55
CA PRO A 134 -7.91 6.69 6.56
C PRO A 134 -8.70 5.42 6.18
N PRO A 135 -8.32 4.27 6.76
CA PRO A 135 -9.09 3.05 6.67
C PRO A 135 -10.55 3.25 7.09
N ILE A 136 -11.44 2.40 6.60
CA ILE A 136 -12.87 2.43 6.92
C ILE A 136 -13.31 1.15 7.63
N LEU A 137 -14.11 1.31 8.69
CA LEU A 137 -14.79 0.21 9.34
C LEU A 137 -16.02 -0.17 8.51
N LEU A 138 -16.02 -1.36 7.93
CA LEU A 138 -17.13 -1.86 7.13
C LEU A 138 -18.22 -2.48 7.99
N ASN A 139 -17.82 -3.29 8.98
CA ASN A 139 -18.74 -3.98 9.89
C ASN A 139 -18.02 -4.38 11.17
N SER A 140 -18.79 -4.61 12.24
CA SER A 140 -18.31 -5.18 13.50
C SER A 140 -19.35 -6.08 14.16
N TYR A 141 -18.87 -7.14 14.76
CA TYR A 141 -19.61 -7.95 15.73
C TYR A 141 -18.71 -8.09 16.98
N PRO A 142 -19.16 -7.63 18.17
CA PRO A 142 -20.43 -6.97 18.45
C PRO A 142 -20.61 -5.65 17.68
N GLY A 143 -21.85 -5.33 17.35
CA GLY A 143 -22.25 -4.09 16.68
C GLY A 143 -22.50 -2.96 17.68
N ARG A 144 -22.47 -1.71 17.19
CA ARG A 144 -22.74 -0.51 18.01
C ARG A 144 -24.15 -0.55 18.63
N ASN A 145 -24.21 -0.36 19.95
CA ASN A 145 -25.43 -0.42 20.77
C ASN A 145 -26.15 -1.79 20.69
N GLY A 146 -25.42 -2.85 20.28
CA GLY A 146 -25.93 -4.21 20.26
C GLY A 146 -26.14 -4.74 21.68
N ARG A 147 -27.10 -5.65 21.85
CA ARG A 147 -27.37 -6.36 23.11
C ARG A 147 -27.24 -7.85 22.87
N TYR A 148 -26.46 -8.52 23.70
CA TYR A 148 -26.08 -9.92 23.52
C TYR A 148 -26.28 -10.72 24.79
N ALA A 149 -26.88 -11.91 24.68
CA ALA A 149 -26.91 -12.82 25.81
C ALA A 149 -25.47 -13.28 26.12
N GLN A 150 -25.12 -13.36 27.42
CA GLN A 150 -23.74 -13.63 27.87
C GLN A 150 -23.09 -14.83 27.16
N LEU A 151 -23.80 -15.93 27.07
CA LEU A 151 -23.28 -17.18 26.48
C LEU A 151 -23.35 -17.20 24.95
N SER A 152 -23.96 -16.20 24.30
CA SER A 152 -24.05 -16.14 22.85
C SER A 152 -22.94 -15.30 22.21
N LEU A 153 -22.21 -14.50 23.00
CA LEU A 153 -21.12 -13.67 22.53
C LEU A 153 -19.78 -14.36 22.78
N GLU A 154 -19.41 -15.25 21.89
CA GLU A 154 -18.16 -16.05 22.00
C GLU A 154 -16.99 -15.44 21.23
N HIS A 155 -17.25 -14.66 20.21
CA HIS A 155 -16.21 -14.11 19.33
C HIS A 155 -16.52 -12.71 18.83
N PHE A 156 -15.50 -11.97 18.48
CA PHE A 156 -15.58 -10.69 17.79
C PHE A 156 -15.11 -10.84 16.37
N LYS A 157 -15.76 -10.14 15.45
CA LYS A 157 -15.35 -10.05 14.05
C LYS A 157 -15.47 -8.60 13.59
N ILE A 158 -14.37 -8.06 13.06
CA ILE A 158 -14.27 -6.67 12.64
C ILE A 158 -13.80 -6.67 11.20
N SER A 159 -14.55 -6.05 10.29
CA SER A 159 -14.19 -5.90 8.89
C SER A 159 -13.73 -4.47 8.64
N ILE A 160 -12.47 -4.33 8.18
CA ILE A 160 -11.84 -3.04 7.92
C ILE A 160 -11.24 -3.09 6.53
N ASP A 161 -11.43 -2.03 5.75
CA ASP A 161 -10.85 -1.87 4.42
C ASP A 161 -10.05 -0.58 4.32
N ASP A 162 -9.08 -0.61 3.42
CA ASP A 162 -8.40 0.57 2.93
C ASP A 162 -8.38 0.55 1.40
N GLN A 163 -8.62 1.71 0.78
CA GLN A 163 -8.89 1.78 -0.65
C GLN A 163 -7.62 1.90 -1.51
N LEU A 164 -6.47 2.24 -0.90
CA LEU A 164 -5.28 2.55 -1.67
C LEU A 164 -4.00 1.95 -1.12
N SER A 165 -3.54 2.35 0.07
CA SER A 165 -2.26 1.89 0.61
C SER A 165 -2.34 0.51 1.26
N GLY A 166 -3.54 0.10 1.69
CA GLY A 166 -3.75 -1.17 2.35
C GLY A 166 -3.07 -1.26 3.72
N PHE A 167 -3.01 -2.47 4.25
CA PHE A 167 -2.40 -2.75 5.55
C PHE A 167 -1.12 -3.57 5.40
N ASP A 168 -0.11 -3.24 6.20
CA ASP A 168 1.01 -4.14 6.41
C ASP A 168 0.48 -5.37 7.18
N PRO A 169 0.77 -6.61 6.75
CA PRO A 169 0.32 -7.82 7.46
C PRO A 169 0.91 -7.99 8.86
N VAL A 170 1.80 -7.10 9.29
CA VAL A 170 2.35 -7.12 10.65
C VAL A 170 1.35 -6.59 11.69
N PRO A 171 1.44 -7.07 12.95
CA PRO A 171 0.50 -6.68 14.02
C PRO A 171 0.41 -5.17 14.31
N SER A 172 1.39 -4.37 13.88
CA SER A 172 1.43 -2.92 14.14
C SER A 172 0.37 -2.11 13.40
N SER A 173 -0.30 -2.68 12.38
CA SER A 173 -1.36 -1.99 11.63
C SER A 173 -2.66 -1.85 12.41
N PHE A 174 -2.86 -2.66 13.44
CA PHE A 174 -4.09 -2.67 14.22
C PHE A 174 -3.84 -2.71 15.72
N GLU A 175 -4.69 -2.04 16.47
CA GLU A 175 -4.76 -2.15 17.92
C GLU A 175 -6.23 -2.30 18.32
N LEU A 176 -6.55 -3.37 19.06
CA LEU A 176 -7.86 -3.64 19.61
C LEU A 176 -7.80 -3.64 21.13
N GLN A 177 -8.76 -2.97 21.76
CA GLN A 177 -8.88 -2.96 23.21
C GLN A 177 -10.33 -3.27 23.60
N LEU A 178 -10.51 -4.16 24.57
CA LEU A 178 -11.79 -4.43 25.20
C LEU A 178 -11.76 -3.89 26.63
N ASN A 179 -12.65 -2.95 26.94
CA ASN A 179 -12.71 -2.25 28.25
C ASN A 179 -11.36 -1.61 28.66
N GLY A 180 -10.57 -1.15 27.68
CA GLY A 180 -9.24 -0.56 27.90
C GLY A 180 -8.08 -1.54 27.91
N GLU A 181 -8.33 -2.85 27.94
CA GLU A 181 -7.30 -3.88 27.90
C GLU A 181 -7.04 -4.35 26.45
N LYS A 182 -5.76 -4.45 26.08
CA LYS A 182 -5.38 -4.94 24.74
C LYS A 182 -5.75 -6.40 24.57
N ILE A 183 -6.36 -6.70 23.42
CA ILE A 183 -6.71 -8.07 23.05
C ILE A 183 -5.87 -8.55 21.86
N ILE A 184 -5.53 -9.85 21.86
CA ILE A 184 -4.80 -10.50 20.78
C ILE A 184 -5.80 -10.97 19.74
N TYR A 185 -5.62 -10.57 18.51
CA TYR A 185 -6.52 -10.87 17.39
C TYR A 185 -5.79 -11.62 16.27
N ALA A 186 -6.56 -12.30 15.44
CA ALA A 186 -6.09 -12.84 14.16
C ALA A 186 -6.51 -11.90 13.02
N PHE A 187 -5.57 -11.55 12.14
CA PHE A 187 -5.87 -10.78 10.94
C PHE A 187 -5.86 -11.69 9.71
N GLN A 188 -6.92 -11.61 8.91
CA GLN A 188 -7.07 -12.33 7.64
C GLN A 188 -7.10 -11.32 6.48
N PRO A 189 -5.96 -11.03 5.83
CA PRO A 189 -5.85 -9.98 4.82
C PRO A 189 -6.82 -10.14 3.66
N LYS A 190 -6.99 -11.37 3.13
CA LYS A 190 -7.91 -11.66 2.02
C LYS A 190 -9.38 -11.38 2.34
N LEU A 191 -9.78 -11.54 3.60
CA LEU A 191 -11.13 -11.27 4.07
C LEU A 191 -11.29 -9.88 4.66
N LYS A 192 -10.20 -9.11 4.73
CA LYS A 192 -10.15 -7.77 5.34
C LYS A 192 -10.79 -7.78 6.73
N SER A 193 -10.50 -8.81 7.52
CA SER A 193 -11.16 -9.03 8.81
C SER A 193 -10.18 -9.35 9.93
N LEU A 194 -10.49 -8.80 11.10
CA LEU A 194 -9.89 -9.14 12.38
C LEU A 194 -10.87 -10.02 13.15
N SER A 195 -10.37 -11.03 13.84
CA SER A 195 -11.17 -11.89 14.71
C SER A 195 -10.50 -12.08 16.06
N TYR A 196 -11.30 -12.15 17.10
CA TYR A 196 -10.90 -12.45 18.47
C TYR A 196 -11.92 -13.39 19.09
N THR A 197 -11.47 -14.42 19.77
CA THR A 197 -12.31 -15.35 20.51
C THR A 197 -12.14 -15.05 22.00
N LEU A 198 -13.24 -14.91 22.71
CA LEU A 198 -13.25 -14.70 24.14
C LEU A 198 -12.77 -15.99 24.85
N GLU A 199 -11.85 -15.85 25.80
CA GLU A 199 -11.38 -16.96 26.63
C GLU A 199 -12.42 -17.34 27.69
N GLU A 200 -13.14 -16.32 28.20
CA GLU A 200 -14.24 -16.45 29.16
C GLU A 200 -15.41 -15.54 28.77
N PRO A 201 -16.65 -15.90 29.13
CA PRO A 201 -17.79 -15.03 28.89
C PRO A 201 -17.63 -13.66 29.58
N LEU A 202 -17.99 -12.60 28.89
CA LEU A 202 -17.97 -11.25 29.47
C LEU A 202 -18.97 -11.12 30.63
N SER A 203 -18.67 -10.27 31.59
CA SER A 203 -19.61 -9.93 32.66
C SER A 203 -20.87 -9.27 32.09
N ILE A 204 -21.98 -9.41 32.81
CA ILE A 204 -23.20 -8.68 32.48
C ILE A 204 -22.97 -7.17 32.68
N GLY A 205 -23.40 -6.35 31.69
CA GLY A 205 -23.22 -4.90 31.71
C GLY A 205 -22.77 -4.29 30.41
N ASN A 206 -22.32 -3.05 30.49
CA ASN A 206 -21.86 -2.29 29.33
C ASN A 206 -20.37 -2.55 29.05
N HIS A 207 -20.03 -2.73 27.80
CA HIS A 207 -18.68 -2.97 27.32
C HIS A 207 -18.29 -1.99 26.22
N LEU A 208 -16.96 -1.76 26.09
CA LEU A 208 -16.38 -0.87 25.10
C LEU A 208 -15.31 -1.63 24.30
N LEU A 209 -15.49 -1.75 23.00
CA LEU A 209 -14.48 -2.21 22.05
C LEU A 209 -13.89 -1.01 21.34
N SER A 210 -12.60 -0.74 21.57
CA SER A 210 -11.85 0.30 20.87
C SER A 210 -11.01 -0.31 19.75
N ILE A 211 -11.07 0.29 18.57
CA ILE A 211 -10.42 -0.17 17.35
C ILE A 211 -9.56 0.96 16.82
N LYS A 212 -8.27 0.70 16.63
CA LYS A 212 -7.38 1.58 15.90
C LYS A 212 -6.79 0.81 14.73
N ALA A 213 -6.84 1.38 13.53
CA ALA A 213 -6.26 0.81 12.32
C ALA A 213 -5.44 1.87 11.59
N THR A 214 -4.21 1.53 11.22
CA THR A 214 -3.29 2.42 10.50
C THR A 214 -2.90 1.76 9.19
N ASP A 215 -3.10 2.45 8.07
CA ASP A 215 -2.71 2.00 6.75
C ASP A 215 -1.19 2.16 6.51
N GLN A 216 -0.69 1.69 5.37
CA GLN A 216 0.73 1.77 5.03
C GLN A 216 1.19 3.20 4.70
N ALA A 217 0.27 4.12 4.39
CA ALA A 217 0.55 5.54 4.21
C ALA A 217 0.58 6.33 5.52
N GLY A 218 0.18 5.70 6.65
CA GLY A 218 0.17 6.29 7.98
C GLY A 218 -1.13 6.99 8.35
N ASN A 219 -2.22 6.86 7.55
CA ASN A 219 -3.52 7.37 7.94
C ASN A 219 -4.18 6.43 8.95
N THR A 220 -4.88 6.98 9.93
CA THR A 220 -5.40 6.22 11.06
C THR A 220 -6.90 6.36 11.20
N LEU A 221 -7.57 5.23 11.38
CA LEU A 221 -8.95 5.09 11.85
C LEU A 221 -8.94 4.83 13.35
N GLU A 222 -9.75 5.56 14.11
CA GLU A 222 -10.06 5.25 15.51
C GLU A 222 -11.58 5.16 15.68
N LYS A 223 -12.08 4.08 16.27
CA LYS A 223 -13.50 3.81 16.49
C LYS A 223 -13.74 3.17 17.83
N GLU A 224 -14.84 3.56 18.46
CA GLU A 224 -15.37 2.97 19.68
C GLU A 224 -16.74 2.36 19.42
N ILE A 225 -16.92 1.13 19.89
CA ILE A 225 -18.16 0.36 19.77
C ILE A 225 -18.62 0.00 21.17
N LYS A 226 -19.72 0.63 21.60
CA LYS A 226 -20.38 0.32 22.86
C LYS A 226 -21.45 -0.74 22.63
N PHE A 227 -21.52 -1.72 23.51
CA PHE A 227 -22.50 -2.81 23.48
C PHE A 227 -22.83 -3.27 24.91
N GLU A 228 -23.92 -4.01 25.07
CA GLU A 228 -24.41 -4.52 26.36
C GLU A 228 -24.46 -6.06 26.34
N VAL A 229 -24.03 -6.67 27.43
CA VAL A 229 -24.19 -8.10 27.71
C VAL A 229 -25.22 -8.27 28.80
N TYR A 230 -26.20 -9.20 28.63
CA TYR A 230 -27.29 -9.48 29.58
C TYR A 230 -27.44 -10.99 29.83
#